data_b7bd53c25988fa2f35f2b21f8464b81c
#
_entry.id   b7bd53c25988fa2f35f2b21f8464b81c
#
_cell.length_a   1.000
_cell.length_b   1.000
_cell.length_c   1.000
_cell.angle_alpha   90.00
_cell.angle_beta   90.00
_cell.angle_gamma   90.00
#
_symmetry.space_group_name_H-M   'P 1'
#
loop_
_entity.id
_entity.type
_entity.pdbx_description
1 polymer ?
#
loop_
_entity_poly.entity_id
_entity_poly.type
_entity_poly.pdbx_seq_one_letter_code
_entity_poly.pdbx_strand_id
1 'polypeptide(L)'
;MKTKNIVQLPLENLEAPPHTYEAVILNKEKFIKVLTEIVNMDEINSIKNRIVILKAILSNYMKDQEGILNIHANGDTVSLRRNILIAELDKIVNAQTKERANYYLKRLIKGIQEVKTNKINDINLLRWKEYDDIITDSLWIFDKRDTSGAHLGWYWGNFIPQIPRQMMLRYTKKGDWVLDTFLGSGTTLIECRRLGRNGIGIELNPEVAEKAKELIEKEPNNNNVVSEVVVGDSMVIDLKSILDKYKINQVQLLIMHPPYHDIIKFSKNKNDLSNAKNIEEFLEMFGKVVDNATPYLERGRYLVLVIGDKYSKGEWIPLGFYCMQEVLKKKLLVEKYNR
;
A
#
# COMPACT_ATOMS: atom_id res chain seq x y z
N MET A 1 6.60 -11.23 -50.60
CA MET A 1 5.94 -11.05 -49.31
C MET A 1 6.37 -9.68 -48.75
N LYS A 2 5.45 -8.73 -48.68
CA LYS A 2 5.73 -7.35 -48.25
C LYS A 2 5.74 -7.22 -46.75
N THR A 3 6.89 -6.93 -46.16
CA THR A 3 7.05 -6.55 -44.76
C THR A 3 6.32 -5.22 -44.49
N LYS A 4 5.30 -5.24 -43.64
CA LYS A 4 4.65 -4.04 -43.17
C LYS A 4 5.58 -3.33 -42.17
N ASN A 5 6.01 -2.14 -42.51
CA ASN A 5 6.70 -1.22 -41.63
C ASN A 5 5.77 -0.86 -40.45
N ILE A 6 6.14 -1.27 -39.25
CA ILE A 6 5.56 -0.74 -38.02
C ILE A 6 6.20 0.65 -37.84
N VAL A 7 5.38 1.68 -37.95
CA VAL A 7 5.78 3.06 -37.64
C VAL A 7 5.95 3.13 -36.12
N GLN A 8 7.21 3.16 -35.67
CA GLN A 8 7.52 3.57 -34.30
C GLN A 8 7.26 5.08 -34.21
N LEU A 9 6.24 5.45 -33.44
CA LEU A 9 6.08 6.84 -33.00
C LEU A 9 7.19 7.17 -32.01
N PRO A 10 7.88 8.32 -32.15
CA PRO A 10 8.91 8.70 -31.21
C PRO A 10 8.28 9.00 -29.85
N LEU A 11 8.72 8.28 -28.83
CA LEU A 11 8.46 8.56 -27.42
C LEU A 11 9.36 9.71 -26.94
N GLU A 12 9.35 10.84 -27.65
CA GLU A 12 9.99 12.05 -27.18
C GLU A 12 8.99 12.89 -26.39
N ASN A 13 9.39 13.13 -25.12
CA ASN A 13 8.80 14.14 -24.22
C ASN A 13 7.41 13.84 -23.62
N LEU A 14 7.26 12.70 -22.98
CA LEU A 14 6.42 12.62 -21.78
C LEU A 14 7.34 12.87 -20.57
N GLU A 15 7.66 14.12 -20.31
CA GLU A 15 8.12 14.52 -18.99
C GLU A 15 7.02 14.10 -18.03
N ALA A 16 7.33 13.12 -17.14
CA ALA A 16 6.49 12.84 -16.01
C ALA A 16 6.32 14.17 -15.24
N PRO A 17 5.10 14.61 -14.92
CA PRO A 17 4.93 15.86 -14.21
C PRO A 17 5.72 15.78 -12.92
N PRO A 18 6.47 16.83 -12.54
CA PRO A 18 7.22 16.85 -11.30
C PRO A 18 6.20 16.80 -10.15
N HIS A 19 5.97 15.59 -9.60
CA HIS A 19 5.06 15.36 -8.47
C HIS A 19 5.68 15.73 -7.13
N THR A 20 6.29 16.88 -7.03
CA THR A 20 6.54 17.55 -5.74
C THR A 20 5.39 18.50 -5.47
N TYR A 21 4.24 17.97 -5.09
CA TYR A 21 3.18 18.81 -4.55
C TYR A 21 3.66 19.38 -3.22
N GLU A 22 3.93 20.68 -3.23
CA GLU A 22 4.41 21.39 -2.06
C GLU A 22 3.38 21.30 -0.93
N ALA A 23 3.77 20.70 0.19
CA ALA A 23 2.92 20.62 1.36
C ALA A 23 2.93 21.96 2.09
N VAL A 24 1.75 22.43 2.47
CA VAL A 24 1.58 23.59 3.35
C VAL A 24 1.39 23.10 4.77
N ILE A 25 2.28 23.51 5.68
CA ILE A 25 2.15 23.24 7.11
C ILE A 25 1.45 24.43 7.76
N LEU A 26 0.34 24.16 8.45
CA LEU A 26 -0.51 25.17 9.07
C LEU A 26 -0.62 24.92 10.57
N ASN A 27 -0.78 26.01 11.35
CA ASN A 27 -1.23 25.90 12.73
C ASN A 27 -2.69 25.45 12.73
N LYS A 28 -2.93 24.23 13.19
CA LYS A 28 -4.23 23.54 13.12
C LYS A 28 -5.34 24.31 13.80
N GLU A 29 -5.10 24.75 15.04
CA GLU A 29 -6.10 25.47 15.83
C GLU A 29 -6.49 26.80 15.20
N LYS A 30 -5.48 27.60 14.79
CA LYS A 30 -5.72 28.90 14.14
C LYS A 30 -6.45 28.74 12.82
N PHE A 31 -6.10 27.71 12.03
CA PHE A 31 -6.77 27.45 10.75
C PHE A 31 -8.22 27.05 10.93
N ILE A 32 -8.50 26.15 11.88
CA ILE A 32 -9.88 25.77 12.24
C ILE A 32 -10.68 26.97 12.72
N LYS A 33 -10.09 27.83 13.55
CA LYS A 33 -10.73 29.04 14.05
C LYS A 33 -11.15 29.95 12.89
N VAL A 34 -10.24 30.27 11.96
CA VAL A 34 -10.53 31.08 10.78
C VAL A 34 -11.66 30.47 9.93
N LEU A 35 -11.62 29.16 9.66
CA LEU A 35 -12.68 28.50 8.91
C LEU A 35 -14.05 28.53 9.64
N THR A 36 -14.04 28.42 10.96
CA THR A 36 -15.26 28.49 11.79
C THR A 36 -15.85 29.89 11.81
N GLU A 37 -15.00 30.93 11.88
CA GLU A 37 -15.45 32.31 11.74
C GLU A 37 -16.14 32.55 10.39
N ILE A 38 -15.60 31.99 9.30
CA ILE A 38 -16.17 32.10 7.96
C ILE A 38 -17.53 31.37 7.88
N VAL A 39 -17.69 30.20 8.50
CA VAL A 39 -18.97 29.44 8.54
C VAL A 39 -20.09 30.29 9.18
N ASN A 40 -19.75 31.14 10.15
CA ASN A 40 -20.69 31.96 10.90
C ASN A 40 -21.07 33.27 10.20
N MET A 41 -20.50 33.57 9.03
CA MET A 41 -20.87 34.75 8.24
C MET A 41 -22.26 34.60 7.61
N ASP A 42 -23.02 35.69 7.56
CA ASP A 42 -24.40 35.65 7.08
C ASP A 42 -24.53 35.70 5.57
N GLU A 43 -23.65 36.39 4.89
CA GLU A 43 -23.72 36.64 3.45
C GLU A 43 -22.74 35.78 2.67
N ILE A 44 -23.23 35.17 1.58
CA ILE A 44 -22.42 34.33 0.71
C ILE A 44 -21.24 35.10 0.09
N ASN A 45 -21.42 36.38 -0.25
CA ASN A 45 -20.36 37.20 -0.83
C ASN A 45 -19.23 37.46 0.18
N SER A 46 -19.57 37.67 1.44
CA SER A 46 -18.61 37.82 2.53
C SER A 46 -17.79 36.54 2.73
N ILE A 47 -18.46 35.37 2.70
CA ILE A 47 -17.79 34.05 2.75
C ILE A 47 -16.80 33.91 1.59
N LYS A 48 -17.25 34.16 0.34
CA LYS A 48 -16.43 34.03 -0.86
C LYS A 48 -15.19 34.95 -0.82
N ASN A 49 -15.40 36.21 -0.46
CA ASN A 49 -14.31 37.18 -0.36
C ASN A 49 -13.27 36.76 0.69
N ARG A 50 -13.70 36.26 1.85
CA ARG A 50 -12.80 35.78 2.89
C ARG A 50 -12.00 34.56 2.45
N ILE A 51 -12.63 33.64 1.69
CA ILE A 51 -11.93 32.49 1.11
C ILE A 51 -10.92 32.90 0.04
N VAL A 52 -11.22 33.91 -0.80
CA VAL A 52 -10.27 34.44 -1.78
C VAL A 52 -9.02 35.00 -1.09
N ILE A 53 -9.20 35.75 0.00
CA ILE A 53 -8.07 36.24 0.81
C ILE A 53 -7.27 35.07 1.39
N LEU A 54 -7.94 34.07 1.95
CA LEU A 54 -7.29 32.87 2.49
C LEU A 54 -6.47 32.14 1.42
N LYS A 55 -7.02 31.98 0.21
CA LYS A 55 -6.30 31.41 -0.94
C LYS A 55 -5.05 32.19 -1.29
N ALA A 56 -5.12 33.53 -1.32
CA ALA A 56 -3.97 34.37 -1.59
C ALA A 56 -2.84 34.18 -0.56
N ILE A 57 -3.17 34.08 0.72
CA ILE A 57 -2.20 33.77 1.80
C ILE A 57 -1.55 32.39 1.55
N LEU A 58 -2.34 31.37 1.20
CA LEU A 58 -1.84 30.02 0.98
C LEU A 58 -1.03 29.87 -0.33
N SER A 59 -1.33 30.68 -1.35
CA SER A 59 -0.60 30.70 -2.61
C SER A 59 0.78 31.36 -2.47
N ASN A 60 0.89 32.36 -1.60
CA ASN A 60 2.13 33.06 -1.29
C ASN A 60 2.81 32.49 -0.03
N TYR A 61 2.67 31.17 0.19
CA TYR A 61 3.20 30.49 1.35
C TYR A 61 4.71 30.72 1.52
N MET A 62 5.08 31.35 2.63
CA MET A 62 6.46 31.40 3.14
C MET A 62 6.47 30.83 4.55
N LYS A 63 7.49 30.04 4.90
CA LYS A 63 7.63 29.51 6.26
C LYS A 63 7.77 30.67 7.26
N ASP A 64 7.22 30.46 8.46
CA ASP A 64 7.41 31.33 9.62
C ASP A 64 6.67 32.68 9.59
N GLN A 65 5.57 32.76 8.86
CA GLN A 65 4.69 33.93 8.89
C GLN A 65 3.74 33.93 10.11
N GLU A 66 3.14 35.06 10.37
CA GLU A 66 2.11 35.21 11.42
C GLU A 66 0.80 34.51 11.07
N GLY A 67 -0.09 34.35 12.05
CA GLY A 67 -1.42 33.82 11.86
C GLY A 67 -1.44 32.30 11.65
N ILE A 68 -2.16 31.85 10.61
CA ILE A 68 -2.33 30.41 10.29
C ILE A 68 -1.04 29.72 9.86
N LEU A 69 -0.07 30.48 9.38
CA LEU A 69 1.24 29.99 8.93
C LEU A 69 2.27 29.96 10.09
N ASN A 70 1.93 30.47 11.27
CA ASN A 70 2.80 30.43 12.43
C ASN A 70 2.76 29.04 13.08
N ILE A 71 3.67 28.17 12.63
CA ILE A 71 3.83 26.81 13.15
C ILE A 71 4.59 26.72 14.47
N HIS A 72 5.27 27.79 14.87
CA HIS A 72 6.02 27.88 16.15
C HIS A 72 5.15 28.36 17.32
N ALA A 73 3.94 28.85 17.05
CA ALA A 73 3.00 29.16 18.12
C ALA A 73 2.49 27.85 18.74
N ASN A 74 2.22 27.85 20.05
CA ASN A 74 1.61 26.73 20.75
C ASN A 74 0.37 26.22 20.00
N GLY A 75 0.37 24.95 19.66
CA GLY A 75 -0.72 24.28 18.94
C GLY A 75 -0.23 23.19 18.00
N ASP A 76 -1.10 22.22 17.70
CA ASP A 76 -0.84 21.19 16.72
C ASP A 76 -0.68 21.77 15.32
N THR A 77 0.15 21.16 14.51
CA THR A 77 0.26 21.45 13.09
C THR A 77 -0.55 20.46 12.23
N VAL A 78 -0.97 20.94 11.06
CA VAL A 78 -1.53 20.08 10.01
C VAL A 78 -0.79 20.31 8.70
N SER A 79 -0.34 19.23 8.06
CA SER A 79 0.27 19.27 6.74
C SER A 79 -0.78 18.93 5.69
N LEU A 80 -0.96 19.81 4.71
CA LEU A 80 -1.94 19.66 3.62
C LEU A 80 -1.24 19.87 2.28
N ARG A 81 -1.60 19.11 1.26
CA ARG A 81 -1.17 19.39 -0.11
C ARG A 81 -1.80 20.71 -0.58
N ARG A 82 -0.97 21.65 -0.99
CA ARG A 82 -1.42 22.99 -1.43
C ARG A 82 -2.45 22.91 -2.54
N ASN A 83 -2.20 22.14 -3.59
CA ASN A 83 -3.10 22.01 -4.74
C ASN A 83 -4.49 21.48 -4.32
N ILE A 84 -4.53 20.47 -3.42
CA ILE A 84 -5.80 19.92 -2.94
C ILE A 84 -6.52 20.91 -2.05
N LEU A 85 -5.80 21.58 -1.15
CA LEU A 85 -6.38 22.61 -0.29
C LEU A 85 -6.99 23.75 -1.11
N ILE A 86 -6.26 24.26 -2.10
CA ILE A 86 -6.77 25.29 -3.01
C ILE A 86 -8.00 24.81 -3.76
N ALA A 87 -8.01 23.57 -4.28
CA ALA A 87 -9.17 23.01 -4.96
C ALA A 87 -10.40 22.85 -4.04
N GLU A 88 -10.21 22.53 -2.76
CA GLU A 88 -11.32 22.48 -1.79
C GLU A 88 -11.85 23.90 -1.48
N LEU A 89 -10.97 24.91 -1.39
CA LEU A 89 -11.38 26.31 -1.22
C LEU A 89 -12.10 26.85 -2.47
N ASP A 90 -11.70 26.42 -3.68
CA ASP A 90 -12.39 26.79 -4.93
C ASP A 90 -13.84 26.32 -4.97
N LYS A 91 -14.14 25.15 -4.40
CA LYS A 91 -15.53 24.68 -4.29
C LYS A 91 -16.39 25.61 -3.44
N ILE A 92 -15.80 26.26 -2.43
CA ILE A 92 -16.50 27.23 -1.57
C ILE A 92 -16.76 28.53 -2.35
N VAL A 93 -15.74 29.03 -3.07
CA VAL A 93 -15.87 30.25 -3.91
C VAL A 93 -16.90 30.05 -5.01
N ASN A 94 -16.94 28.85 -5.64
CA ASN A 94 -17.85 28.53 -6.73
C ASN A 94 -19.24 28.09 -6.27
N ALA A 95 -19.51 28.02 -4.96
CA ALA A 95 -20.81 27.63 -4.43
C ALA A 95 -21.88 28.69 -4.80
N GLN A 96 -23.06 28.22 -5.22
CA GLN A 96 -24.15 29.10 -5.63
C GLN A 96 -25.01 29.57 -4.44
N THR A 97 -24.99 28.82 -3.32
CA THR A 97 -25.77 29.14 -2.11
C THR A 97 -24.88 29.11 -0.87
N LYS A 98 -25.30 29.84 0.19
CA LYS A 98 -24.66 29.86 1.50
C LYS A 98 -24.60 28.46 2.11
N GLU A 99 -25.67 27.68 2.00
CA GLU A 99 -25.78 26.32 2.52
C GLU A 99 -24.73 25.42 1.88
N ARG A 100 -24.52 25.56 0.56
CA ARG A 100 -23.53 24.79 -0.17
C ARG A 100 -22.10 25.21 0.20
N ALA A 101 -21.83 26.50 0.34
CA ALA A 101 -20.55 27.02 0.84
C ALA A 101 -20.23 26.47 2.23
N ASN A 102 -21.19 26.57 3.15
CA ASN A 102 -21.08 26.08 4.52
C ASN A 102 -20.91 24.54 4.58
N TYR A 103 -21.54 23.80 3.68
CA TYR A 103 -21.32 22.35 3.57
C TYR A 103 -19.83 22.04 3.27
N TYR A 104 -19.23 22.72 2.30
CA TYR A 104 -17.81 22.51 1.98
C TYR A 104 -16.87 22.95 3.11
N LEU A 105 -17.15 24.10 3.76
CA LEU A 105 -16.39 24.57 4.92
C LEU A 105 -16.43 23.57 6.07
N LYS A 106 -17.62 23.11 6.46
CA LYS A 106 -17.79 22.13 7.54
C LYS A 106 -17.09 20.81 7.21
N ARG A 107 -17.14 20.39 5.95
CA ARG A 107 -16.43 19.19 5.48
C ARG A 107 -14.91 19.35 5.60
N LEU A 108 -14.36 20.51 5.23
CA LEU A 108 -12.93 20.82 5.37
C LEU A 108 -12.51 20.82 6.84
N ILE A 109 -13.25 21.52 7.69
CA ILE A 109 -13.02 21.55 9.15
C ILE A 109 -13.00 20.13 9.71
N LYS A 110 -14.01 19.32 9.37
CA LYS A 110 -14.11 17.92 9.81
C LYS A 110 -12.90 17.09 9.37
N GLY A 111 -12.44 17.24 8.12
CA GLY A 111 -11.26 16.55 7.60
C GLY A 111 -9.96 16.93 8.32
N ILE A 112 -9.89 18.14 8.90
CA ILE A 112 -8.74 18.62 9.67
C ILE A 112 -8.82 18.16 11.14
N GLN A 113 -10.00 18.19 11.74
CA GLN A 113 -10.21 17.87 13.15
C GLN A 113 -10.24 16.38 13.44
N GLU A 114 -10.93 15.62 12.58
CA GLU A 114 -11.21 14.21 12.81
C GLU A 114 -10.31 13.31 11.95
N VAL A 115 -9.74 12.29 12.59
CA VAL A 115 -9.10 11.18 11.89
C VAL A 115 -10.12 10.05 11.79
N LYS A 116 -10.74 9.89 10.62
CA LYS A 116 -11.69 8.82 10.35
C LYS A 116 -10.99 7.71 9.58
N THR A 117 -10.48 6.71 10.30
CA THR A 117 -9.95 5.48 9.72
C THR A 117 -11.03 4.40 9.67
N ASN A 118 -10.83 3.37 8.86
CA ASN A 118 -11.68 2.18 8.88
C ASN A 118 -11.12 1.10 9.82
N LYS A 119 -11.74 -0.09 9.84
CA LYS A 119 -11.24 -1.21 10.65
C LYS A 119 -9.98 -1.85 10.07
N ILE A 120 -9.71 -1.66 8.78
CA ILE A 120 -8.74 -2.40 7.98
C ILE A 120 -7.39 -1.70 7.93
N ASN A 121 -7.37 -0.37 7.78
CA ASN A 121 -6.15 0.41 7.59
C ASN A 121 -6.12 1.72 8.38
N ASP A 122 -4.97 2.40 8.37
CA ASP A 122 -4.73 3.67 9.06
C ASP A 122 -5.00 4.89 8.17
N ILE A 123 -5.58 4.71 6.97
CA ILE A 123 -5.88 5.79 6.04
C ILE A 123 -6.98 6.69 6.63
N ASN A 124 -6.73 7.99 6.68
CA ASN A 124 -7.77 8.96 6.99
C ASN A 124 -8.71 9.10 5.80
N LEU A 125 -9.87 8.45 5.87
CA LEU A 125 -10.86 8.39 4.77
C LEU A 125 -11.43 9.76 4.38
N LEU A 126 -11.32 10.78 5.23
CA LEU A 126 -11.76 12.15 4.91
C LEU A 126 -10.74 12.89 4.04
N ARG A 127 -9.49 12.44 4.06
CA ARG A 127 -8.34 13.05 3.38
C ARG A 127 -7.68 12.11 2.36
N TRP A 128 -8.37 11.09 1.89
CA TRP A 128 -7.79 10.04 1.05
C TRP A 128 -7.08 10.57 -0.22
N LYS A 129 -7.55 11.68 -0.78
CA LYS A 129 -6.93 12.32 -1.96
C LYS A 129 -5.56 12.94 -1.70
N GLU A 130 -5.19 13.09 -0.43
CA GLU A 130 -3.91 13.71 -0.05
C GLU A 130 -2.76 12.71 0.04
N TYR A 131 -3.05 11.41 -0.07
CA TYR A 131 -2.00 10.38 -0.04
C TYR A 131 -1.33 10.27 -1.41
N ASP A 132 0.00 10.49 -1.45
CA ASP A 132 0.84 10.34 -2.64
C ASP A 132 1.35 8.94 -2.80
N ASP A 133 1.50 8.26 -1.65
CA ASP A 133 2.15 6.97 -1.53
C ASP A 133 1.16 5.79 -1.63
N ILE A 134 -0.14 6.07 -1.85
CA ILE A 134 -1.17 5.03 -2.00
C ILE A 134 -1.69 5.03 -3.43
N ILE A 135 -1.40 3.94 -4.14
CA ILE A 135 -1.86 3.74 -5.50
C ILE A 135 -3.29 3.19 -5.46
N THR A 136 -4.24 3.92 -6.04
CA THR A 136 -5.66 3.53 -6.09
C THR A 136 -6.07 2.89 -7.42
N ASP A 137 -5.23 3.01 -8.44
CA ASP A 137 -5.50 2.47 -9.77
C ASP A 137 -5.39 0.94 -9.81
N SER A 138 -6.01 0.33 -10.81
CA SER A 138 -5.90 -1.12 -11.07
C SER A 138 -4.65 -1.48 -11.88
N LEU A 139 -4.10 -0.53 -12.64
CA LEU A 139 -2.84 -0.67 -13.36
C LEU A 139 -1.74 0.05 -12.58
N TRP A 140 -0.72 -0.72 -12.18
CA TRP A 140 0.44 -0.18 -11.48
C TRP A 140 1.66 -0.23 -12.40
N ILE A 141 2.29 0.92 -12.59
CA ILE A 141 3.51 1.05 -13.37
C ILE A 141 4.59 1.57 -12.44
N PHE A 142 5.69 0.84 -12.35
CA PHE A 142 6.85 1.22 -11.55
C PHE A 142 8.06 1.35 -12.47
N ASP A 143 8.63 2.54 -12.53
CA ASP A 143 9.81 2.81 -13.37
C ASP A 143 11.02 2.00 -12.94
N LYS A 144 11.17 1.80 -11.64
CA LYS A 144 12.27 1.04 -11.05
C LYS A 144 11.90 0.43 -9.70
N ARG A 145 12.63 -0.64 -9.35
CA ARG A 145 12.58 -1.25 -8.03
C ARG A 145 13.08 -0.26 -6.97
N ASP A 146 12.40 -0.21 -5.82
CA ASP A 146 12.95 0.44 -4.63
C ASP A 146 14.15 -0.39 -4.11
N THR A 147 15.31 0.27 -3.97
CA THR A 147 16.55 -0.30 -3.45
C THR A 147 16.99 0.38 -2.16
N SER A 148 16.12 1.17 -1.54
CA SER A 148 16.43 1.88 -0.29
C SER A 148 16.49 0.94 0.91
N GLY A 149 17.31 1.31 1.91
CA GLY A 149 17.50 0.52 3.13
C GLY A 149 18.09 -0.86 2.86
N ALA A 150 17.48 -1.89 3.44
CA ALA A 150 17.96 -3.27 3.32
C ALA A 150 17.50 -4.00 2.04
N HIS A 151 16.75 -3.35 1.15
CA HIS A 151 16.28 -3.96 -0.09
C HIS A 151 17.41 -4.20 -1.09
N LEU A 152 17.78 -5.45 -1.29
CA LEU A 152 18.78 -5.89 -2.27
C LEU A 152 18.16 -6.80 -3.33
N GLY A 153 18.57 -6.63 -4.59
CA GLY A 153 18.14 -7.46 -5.73
C GLY A 153 18.93 -8.77 -5.90
N TRP A 154 19.37 -9.40 -4.83
CA TRP A 154 20.26 -10.57 -4.87
C TRP A 154 19.57 -11.90 -5.19
N TYR A 155 18.27 -11.97 -4.88
CA TYR A 155 17.47 -13.18 -5.04
C TYR A 155 16.63 -13.08 -6.32
N TRP A 156 16.82 -14.03 -7.24
CA TRP A 156 16.06 -14.08 -8.47
C TRP A 156 14.59 -14.34 -8.17
N GLY A 157 13.71 -13.63 -8.87
CA GLY A 157 12.26 -13.80 -8.71
C GLY A 157 11.65 -13.09 -7.51
N ASN A 158 12.41 -12.33 -6.71
CA ASN A 158 11.79 -11.52 -5.68
C ASN A 158 10.96 -10.38 -6.29
N PHE A 159 9.77 -10.13 -5.75
CA PHE A 159 8.95 -9.01 -6.21
C PHE A 159 9.48 -7.67 -5.70
N ILE A 160 9.03 -6.59 -6.33
CA ILE A 160 9.48 -5.24 -5.96
C ILE A 160 8.88 -4.81 -4.62
N PRO A 161 9.64 -4.08 -3.76
CA PRO A 161 9.17 -3.66 -2.43
C PRO A 161 7.90 -2.83 -2.43
N GLN A 162 7.66 -2.10 -3.50
CA GLN A 162 6.46 -1.27 -3.66
C GLN A 162 5.16 -2.10 -3.59
N ILE A 163 5.17 -3.38 -4.01
CA ILE A 163 3.98 -4.23 -3.97
C ILE A 163 3.56 -4.54 -2.52
N PRO A 164 4.38 -5.20 -1.66
CA PRO A 164 3.97 -5.46 -0.28
C PRO A 164 3.72 -4.18 0.51
N ARG A 165 4.48 -3.10 0.23
CA ARG A 165 4.21 -1.78 0.81
C ARG A 165 2.79 -1.32 0.54
N GLN A 166 2.34 -1.32 -0.72
CA GLN A 166 0.98 -0.91 -1.09
C GLN A 166 -0.07 -1.81 -0.44
N MET A 167 0.17 -3.11 -0.39
CA MET A 167 -0.76 -4.05 0.23
C MET A 167 -0.90 -3.80 1.73
N MET A 168 0.20 -3.57 2.44
CA MET A 168 0.17 -3.26 3.86
C MET A 168 -0.51 -1.92 4.16
N LEU A 169 -0.20 -0.85 3.42
CA LEU A 169 -0.85 0.45 3.60
C LEU A 169 -2.36 0.38 3.40
N ARG A 170 -2.82 -0.41 2.44
CA ARG A 170 -4.24 -0.52 2.09
C ARG A 170 -5.02 -1.47 2.99
N TYR A 171 -4.40 -2.56 3.47
CA TYR A 171 -5.10 -3.68 4.07
C TYR A 171 -4.69 -4.00 5.50
N THR A 172 -3.80 -3.20 6.11
CA THR A 172 -3.37 -3.38 7.50
C THR A 172 -3.24 -2.06 8.26
N LYS A 173 -3.21 -2.16 9.58
CA LYS A 173 -2.85 -1.09 10.52
C LYS A 173 -1.47 -1.34 11.12
N LYS A 174 -0.91 -0.30 11.74
CA LYS A 174 0.25 -0.47 12.62
C LYS A 174 -0.06 -1.47 13.72
N GLY A 175 0.86 -2.40 13.95
CA GLY A 175 0.70 -3.49 14.90
C GLY A 175 -0.01 -4.74 14.37
N ASP A 176 -0.69 -4.67 13.20
CA ASP A 176 -1.28 -5.84 12.56
C ASP A 176 -0.20 -6.86 12.14
N TRP A 177 -0.61 -8.11 11.96
CA TRP A 177 0.24 -9.23 11.57
C TRP A 177 0.12 -9.55 10.08
N VAL A 178 1.26 -9.77 9.47
CA VAL A 178 1.41 -10.16 8.06
C VAL A 178 2.09 -11.53 8.00
N LEU A 179 1.51 -12.47 7.26
CA LEU A 179 2.11 -13.77 6.96
C LEU A 179 2.51 -13.80 5.48
N ASP A 180 3.77 -14.11 5.22
CA ASP A 180 4.30 -14.38 3.88
C ASP A 180 4.69 -15.85 3.78
N THR A 181 4.00 -16.62 2.94
CA THR A 181 4.23 -18.06 2.78
C THR A 181 5.33 -18.41 1.78
N PHE A 182 5.92 -17.41 1.12
CA PHE A 182 7.01 -17.59 0.15
C PHE A 182 8.03 -16.46 0.31
N LEU A 183 8.66 -16.38 1.49
CA LEU A 183 9.42 -15.22 1.94
C LEU A 183 10.54 -14.80 0.98
N GLY A 184 11.27 -15.77 0.41
CA GLY A 184 12.40 -15.49 -0.48
C GLY A 184 13.43 -14.57 0.18
N SER A 185 13.70 -13.43 -0.44
CA SER A 185 14.70 -12.46 0.03
C SER A 185 14.30 -11.63 1.25
N GLY A 186 13.11 -11.81 1.82
CA GLY A 186 12.67 -11.05 3.00
C GLY A 186 12.01 -9.71 2.70
N THR A 187 11.70 -9.41 1.45
CA THR A 187 11.12 -8.11 1.03
C THR A 187 9.90 -7.70 1.85
N THR A 188 8.98 -8.63 2.10
CA THR A 188 7.76 -8.40 2.89
C THR A 188 8.10 -8.01 4.34
N LEU A 189 9.03 -8.70 4.99
CA LEU A 189 9.36 -8.43 6.39
C LEU A 189 10.16 -7.14 6.57
N ILE A 190 10.96 -6.75 5.58
CA ILE A 190 11.62 -5.43 5.55
C ILE A 190 10.54 -4.33 5.54
N GLU A 191 9.51 -4.45 4.70
CA GLU A 191 8.41 -3.49 4.67
C GLU A 191 7.56 -3.54 5.97
N CYS A 192 7.42 -4.70 6.61
CA CYS A 192 6.80 -4.79 7.93
C CYS A 192 7.51 -3.89 8.96
N ARG A 193 8.85 -3.93 9.04
CA ARG A 193 9.63 -3.06 9.93
C ARG A 193 9.43 -1.59 9.63
N ARG A 194 9.50 -1.20 8.35
CA ARG A 194 9.31 0.19 7.89
C ARG A 194 7.95 0.75 8.24
N LEU A 195 6.92 -0.05 8.08
CA LEU A 195 5.54 0.36 8.23
C LEU A 195 4.96 0.10 9.62
N GLY A 196 5.70 -0.55 10.52
CA GLY A 196 5.22 -0.86 11.87
C GLY A 196 4.21 -2.00 11.92
N ARG A 197 4.38 -3.04 11.08
CA ARG A 197 3.59 -4.27 11.08
C ARG A 197 4.44 -5.41 11.61
N ASN A 198 3.82 -6.35 12.34
CA ASN A 198 4.48 -7.59 12.70
C ASN A 198 4.48 -8.53 11.49
N GLY A 199 5.55 -9.24 11.27
CA GLY A 199 5.69 -10.14 10.12
C GLY A 199 6.19 -11.51 10.48
N ILE A 200 5.60 -12.53 9.85
CA ILE A 200 6.08 -13.91 9.86
C ILE A 200 6.29 -14.31 8.40
N GLY A 201 7.47 -14.79 8.08
CA GLY A 201 7.81 -15.26 6.74
C GLY A 201 8.30 -16.70 6.75
N ILE A 202 7.78 -17.52 5.84
CA ILE A 202 8.18 -18.92 5.68
C ILE A 202 9.05 -19.04 4.44
N GLU A 203 10.19 -19.68 4.58
CA GLU A 203 11.11 -19.97 3.51
C GLU A 203 11.53 -21.45 3.52
N LEU A 204 11.39 -22.10 2.36
CA LEU A 204 11.70 -23.52 2.22
C LEU A 204 13.22 -23.80 2.25
N ASN A 205 14.02 -22.89 1.70
CA ASN A 205 15.47 -23.04 1.60
C ASN A 205 16.17 -22.40 2.81
N PRO A 206 16.86 -23.18 3.67
CA PRO A 206 17.54 -22.65 4.85
C PRO A 206 18.59 -21.57 4.55
N GLU A 207 19.34 -21.71 3.45
CA GLU A 207 20.39 -20.75 3.06
C GLU A 207 19.75 -19.40 2.67
N VAL A 208 18.64 -19.44 1.96
CA VAL A 208 17.87 -18.24 1.58
C VAL A 208 17.27 -17.60 2.82
N ALA A 209 16.71 -18.40 3.72
CA ALA A 209 16.12 -17.92 4.97
C ALA A 209 17.16 -17.20 5.86
N GLU A 210 18.34 -17.75 6.01
CA GLU A 210 19.41 -17.13 6.81
C GLU A 210 19.83 -15.79 6.21
N LYS A 211 20.04 -15.73 4.90
CA LYS A 211 20.39 -14.48 4.23
C LYS A 211 19.26 -13.44 4.27
N ALA A 212 18.02 -13.88 4.17
CA ALA A 212 16.86 -13.00 4.34
C ALA A 212 16.83 -12.42 5.76
N LYS A 213 17.08 -13.25 6.78
CA LYS A 213 17.15 -12.81 8.18
C LYS A 213 18.23 -11.76 8.40
N GLU A 214 19.45 -11.98 7.88
CA GLU A 214 20.52 -10.98 7.93
C GLU A 214 20.13 -9.64 7.33
N LEU A 215 19.42 -9.64 6.20
CA LEU A 215 18.97 -8.42 5.54
C LEU A 215 17.85 -7.73 6.34
N ILE A 216 16.89 -8.50 6.83
CA ILE A 216 15.81 -7.97 7.66
C ILE A 216 16.39 -7.32 8.92
N GLU A 217 17.39 -7.91 9.55
CA GLU A 217 18.04 -7.38 10.75
C GLU A 217 18.80 -6.06 10.48
N LYS A 218 19.28 -5.83 9.26
CA LYS A 218 19.92 -4.56 8.85
C LYS A 218 18.90 -3.41 8.68
N GLU A 219 17.62 -3.71 8.44
CA GLU A 219 16.59 -2.66 8.38
C GLU A 219 16.26 -2.16 9.80
N PRO A 220 16.29 -0.83 10.05
CA PRO A 220 15.94 -0.29 11.35
C PRO A 220 14.55 -0.72 11.82
N ASN A 221 14.43 -1.16 13.07
CA ASN A 221 13.14 -1.54 13.67
C ASN A 221 12.62 -0.46 14.63
N ASN A 222 12.39 0.73 14.11
CA ASN A 222 11.97 1.89 14.91
C ASN A 222 10.57 1.71 15.53
N ASN A 223 9.79 0.77 15.01
CA ASN A 223 8.43 0.50 15.51
C ASN A 223 8.41 -0.68 16.50
N ASN A 224 9.55 -1.30 16.79
CA ASN A 224 9.69 -2.44 17.69
C ASN A 224 8.74 -3.60 17.35
N VAL A 225 8.62 -3.93 16.06
CA VAL A 225 7.75 -5.01 15.57
C VAL A 225 8.50 -6.34 15.47
N VAL A 226 7.74 -7.43 15.50
CA VAL A 226 8.25 -8.78 15.25
C VAL A 226 8.55 -8.94 13.74
N SER A 227 9.66 -9.61 13.43
CA SER A 227 10.03 -10.04 12.07
C SER A 227 10.62 -11.44 12.16
N GLU A 228 9.76 -12.46 12.15
CA GLU A 228 10.13 -13.86 12.31
C GLU A 228 10.36 -14.52 10.95
N VAL A 229 11.56 -15.09 10.75
CA VAL A 229 11.85 -15.94 9.59
C VAL A 229 11.83 -17.39 10.04
N VAL A 230 10.97 -18.20 9.42
CA VAL A 230 10.80 -19.62 9.74
C VAL A 230 11.21 -20.46 8.55
N VAL A 231 12.16 -21.38 8.78
CA VAL A 231 12.51 -22.37 7.76
C VAL A 231 11.51 -23.50 7.77
N GLY A 232 10.87 -23.74 6.63
CA GLY A 232 9.87 -24.82 6.54
C GLY A 232 9.13 -24.86 5.22
N ASP A 233 8.37 -25.93 5.06
CA ASP A 233 7.50 -26.15 3.91
C ASP A 233 6.10 -25.59 4.17
N SER A 234 5.73 -24.54 3.45
CA SER A 234 4.45 -23.86 3.59
C SER A 234 3.23 -24.74 3.32
N MET A 235 3.39 -25.89 2.65
CA MET A 235 2.30 -26.84 2.46
C MET A 235 1.88 -27.56 3.77
N VAL A 236 2.81 -27.73 4.73
CA VAL A 236 2.60 -28.61 5.89
C VAL A 236 3.08 -28.05 7.22
N ILE A 237 3.74 -26.92 7.24
CA ILE A 237 4.28 -26.31 8.47
C ILE A 237 3.18 -26.05 9.50
N ASP A 238 3.45 -26.31 10.76
CA ASP A 238 2.51 -26.02 11.86
C ASP A 238 2.45 -24.51 12.14
N LEU A 239 1.59 -23.82 11.41
CA LEU A 239 1.34 -22.39 11.59
C LEU A 239 0.75 -22.07 12.96
N LYS A 240 -0.04 -23.00 13.53
CA LYS A 240 -0.60 -22.79 14.86
C LYS A 240 0.50 -22.61 15.90
N SER A 241 1.44 -23.52 15.96
CA SER A 241 2.58 -23.43 16.89
C SER A 241 3.40 -22.15 16.72
N ILE A 242 3.55 -21.67 15.47
CA ILE A 242 4.26 -20.41 15.19
C ILE A 242 3.48 -19.21 15.75
N LEU A 243 2.18 -19.14 15.52
CA LEU A 243 1.34 -18.05 15.98
C LEU A 243 1.19 -18.05 17.52
N ASP A 244 1.11 -19.23 18.13
CA ASP A 244 0.99 -19.40 19.59
C ASP A 244 2.19 -18.79 20.34
N LYS A 245 3.42 -18.79 19.76
CA LYS A 245 4.60 -18.09 20.32
C LYS A 245 4.31 -16.61 20.62
N TYR A 246 3.51 -15.97 19.76
CA TYR A 246 3.16 -14.56 19.86
C TYR A 246 1.80 -14.31 20.50
N LYS A 247 1.14 -15.37 20.98
CA LYS A 247 -0.20 -15.32 21.59
C LYS A 247 -1.25 -14.74 20.65
N ILE A 248 -1.15 -15.07 19.37
CA ILE A 248 -2.11 -14.69 18.33
C ILE A 248 -2.69 -15.94 17.68
N ASN A 249 -3.92 -15.84 17.18
CA ASN A 249 -4.60 -16.93 16.50
C ASN A 249 -4.75 -16.70 15.00
N GLN A 250 -4.61 -15.46 14.56
CA GLN A 250 -4.86 -15.05 13.18
C GLN A 250 -3.97 -13.87 12.78
N VAL A 251 -3.78 -13.72 11.47
CA VAL A 251 -3.06 -12.60 10.83
C VAL A 251 -4.03 -11.75 10.05
N GLN A 252 -3.71 -10.47 9.84
CA GLN A 252 -4.57 -9.52 9.16
C GLN A 252 -4.27 -9.41 7.66
N LEU A 253 -3.10 -9.89 7.23
CA LEU A 253 -2.75 -9.94 5.81
C LEU A 253 -1.97 -11.21 5.52
N LEU A 254 -2.38 -11.92 4.48
CA LEU A 254 -1.67 -13.07 3.94
C LEU A 254 -1.13 -12.68 2.56
N ILE A 255 0.19 -12.74 2.38
CA ILE A 255 0.86 -12.48 1.11
C ILE A 255 1.40 -13.79 0.57
N MET A 256 1.14 -14.07 -0.70
CA MET A 256 1.63 -15.23 -1.42
C MET A 256 2.28 -14.80 -2.73
N HIS A 257 3.58 -15.03 -2.87
CA HIS A 257 4.34 -14.83 -4.11
C HIS A 257 5.05 -16.12 -4.49
N PRO A 258 4.32 -17.12 -4.95
CA PRO A 258 4.88 -18.43 -5.28
C PRO A 258 5.81 -18.36 -6.50
N PRO A 259 6.68 -19.36 -6.71
CA PRO A 259 7.37 -19.56 -7.98
C PRO A 259 6.38 -19.58 -9.15
N TYR A 260 6.80 -19.12 -10.33
CA TYR A 260 5.97 -19.18 -11.54
C TYR A 260 6.19 -20.51 -12.26
N HIS A 261 5.84 -21.61 -11.57
CA HIS A 261 6.12 -22.97 -11.98
C HIS A 261 7.65 -23.14 -12.22
N ASP A 262 8.09 -23.69 -13.35
CA ASP A 262 9.47 -24.05 -13.67
C ASP A 262 10.29 -22.96 -14.38
N ILE A 263 9.82 -21.70 -14.41
CA ILE A 263 10.56 -20.59 -15.03
C ILE A 263 11.92 -20.39 -14.35
N ILE A 264 11.95 -20.47 -13.02
CA ILE A 264 13.17 -20.42 -12.22
C ILE A 264 13.14 -21.62 -11.27
N LYS A 265 14.24 -22.39 -11.23
CA LYS A 265 14.44 -23.46 -10.24
C LYS A 265 15.12 -22.87 -9.01
N PHE A 266 14.41 -22.81 -7.89
CA PHE A 266 14.90 -22.18 -6.68
C PHE A 266 15.71 -23.12 -5.78
N SER A 267 15.36 -24.40 -5.79
CA SER A 267 16.10 -25.42 -5.02
C SER A 267 16.02 -26.81 -5.67
N LYS A 268 16.71 -27.78 -5.07
CA LYS A 268 16.60 -29.21 -5.44
C LYS A 268 15.56 -29.94 -4.58
N ASN A 269 14.87 -29.23 -3.67
CA ASN A 269 13.88 -29.84 -2.82
C ASN A 269 12.64 -30.24 -3.63
N LYS A 270 12.19 -31.50 -3.47
CA LYS A 270 11.00 -32.00 -4.17
C LYS A 270 9.71 -31.27 -3.81
N ASN A 271 9.68 -30.62 -2.65
CA ASN A 271 8.54 -29.82 -2.17
C ASN A 271 8.59 -28.34 -2.63
N ASP A 272 9.63 -27.98 -3.40
CA ASP A 272 9.68 -26.67 -4.04
C ASP A 272 8.71 -26.66 -5.24
N LEU A 273 7.77 -25.74 -5.23
CA LEU A 273 6.75 -25.60 -6.28
C LEU A 273 7.37 -25.41 -7.66
N SER A 274 8.60 -24.87 -7.75
CA SER A 274 9.33 -24.73 -9.01
C SER A 274 9.79 -26.07 -9.60
N ASN A 275 9.72 -27.17 -8.84
CA ASN A 275 10.07 -28.52 -9.28
C ASN A 275 8.86 -29.37 -9.68
N ALA A 276 7.65 -28.82 -9.65
CA ALA A 276 6.46 -29.51 -10.14
C ALA A 276 6.64 -29.95 -11.60
N LYS A 277 6.19 -31.14 -11.93
CA LYS A 277 6.39 -31.76 -13.25
C LYS A 277 5.55 -31.12 -14.35
N ASN A 278 4.39 -30.62 -13.97
CA ASN A 278 3.39 -29.99 -14.84
C ASN A 278 2.58 -28.94 -14.06
N ILE A 279 1.70 -28.26 -14.76
CA ILE A 279 0.86 -27.21 -14.20
C ILE A 279 -0.12 -27.77 -13.16
N GLU A 280 -0.65 -28.94 -13.37
CA GLU A 280 -1.60 -29.60 -12.48
C GLU A 280 -0.95 -29.90 -11.13
N GLU A 281 0.25 -30.49 -11.10
CA GLU A 281 1.01 -30.73 -9.89
C GLU A 281 1.39 -29.43 -9.18
N PHE A 282 1.79 -28.40 -9.93
CA PHE A 282 2.06 -27.06 -9.39
C PHE A 282 0.83 -26.50 -8.67
N LEU A 283 -0.35 -26.56 -9.30
CA LEU A 283 -1.60 -26.06 -8.73
C LEU A 283 -2.03 -26.89 -7.52
N GLU A 284 -1.82 -28.21 -7.52
CA GLU A 284 -2.08 -29.05 -6.35
C GLU A 284 -1.18 -28.66 -5.16
N MET A 285 0.12 -28.46 -5.41
CA MET A 285 1.07 -28.02 -4.38
C MET A 285 0.71 -26.62 -3.86
N PHE A 286 0.41 -25.67 -4.75
CA PHE A 286 -0.03 -24.34 -4.38
C PHE A 286 -1.33 -24.39 -3.55
N GLY A 287 -2.29 -25.22 -3.97
CA GLY A 287 -3.54 -25.43 -3.24
C GLY A 287 -3.32 -25.91 -1.79
N LYS A 288 -2.31 -26.77 -1.54
CA LYS A 288 -1.93 -27.19 -0.18
C LYS A 288 -1.41 -26.03 0.66
N VAL A 289 -0.63 -25.09 0.07
CA VAL A 289 -0.21 -23.88 0.78
C VAL A 289 -1.41 -23.00 1.13
N VAL A 290 -2.34 -22.84 0.19
CA VAL A 290 -3.59 -22.08 0.44
C VAL A 290 -4.39 -22.75 1.56
N ASP A 291 -4.52 -24.07 1.55
CA ASP A 291 -5.22 -24.86 2.58
C ASP A 291 -4.61 -24.66 3.96
N ASN A 292 -3.29 -24.69 4.04
CA ASN A 292 -2.58 -24.56 5.32
C ASN A 292 -2.65 -23.13 5.88
N ALA A 293 -2.58 -22.10 5.04
CA ALA A 293 -2.45 -20.72 5.50
C ALA A 293 -3.79 -19.99 5.70
N THR A 294 -4.79 -20.23 4.86
CA THR A 294 -6.06 -19.46 4.90
C THR A 294 -6.88 -19.60 6.19
N PRO A 295 -6.85 -20.72 6.95
CA PRO A 295 -7.53 -20.81 8.24
C PRO A 295 -7.04 -19.78 9.27
N TYR A 296 -5.82 -19.28 9.11
CA TYR A 296 -5.22 -18.30 10.01
C TYR A 296 -5.41 -16.86 9.55
N LEU A 297 -6.06 -16.62 8.40
CA LEU A 297 -6.44 -15.27 7.99
C LEU A 297 -7.70 -14.82 8.72
N GLU A 298 -7.63 -13.67 9.38
CA GLU A 298 -8.76 -13.09 10.10
C GLU A 298 -9.94 -12.82 9.15
N ARG A 299 -11.15 -13.15 9.60
CA ARG A 299 -12.36 -12.95 8.80
C ARG A 299 -12.57 -11.48 8.41
N GLY A 300 -12.81 -11.23 7.13
CA GLY A 300 -12.96 -9.87 6.59
C GLY A 300 -11.64 -9.18 6.29
N ARG A 301 -10.54 -9.91 6.31
CA ARG A 301 -9.20 -9.45 5.93
C ARG A 301 -8.79 -10.02 4.57
N TYR A 302 -7.58 -9.76 4.13
CA TYR A 302 -7.18 -9.94 2.74
C TYR A 302 -6.05 -10.95 2.57
N LEU A 303 -6.21 -11.78 1.53
CA LEU A 303 -5.14 -12.54 0.91
C LEU A 303 -4.72 -11.81 -0.36
N VAL A 304 -3.42 -11.62 -0.53
CA VAL A 304 -2.80 -11.04 -1.72
C VAL A 304 -1.99 -12.12 -2.43
N LEU A 305 -2.38 -12.44 -3.64
CA LEU A 305 -1.61 -13.31 -4.53
C LEU A 305 -0.87 -12.46 -5.55
N VAL A 306 0.45 -12.59 -5.61
CA VAL A 306 1.31 -11.95 -6.60
C VAL A 306 1.91 -13.04 -7.46
N ILE A 307 1.56 -13.07 -8.75
CA ILE A 307 2.04 -14.07 -9.69
C ILE A 307 1.96 -13.53 -11.12
N GLY A 308 2.95 -13.85 -11.94
CA GLY A 308 2.93 -13.59 -13.38
C GLY A 308 2.48 -14.82 -14.16
N ASP A 309 2.04 -14.58 -15.38
CA ASP A 309 1.72 -15.66 -16.33
C ASP A 309 3.00 -16.26 -16.90
N LYS A 310 2.91 -17.47 -17.41
CA LYS A 310 4.02 -18.18 -18.01
C LYS A 310 3.80 -18.31 -19.53
N TYR A 311 4.85 -18.04 -20.30
CA TYR A 311 4.89 -18.37 -21.72
C TYR A 311 5.87 -19.54 -21.96
N SER A 312 5.40 -20.64 -22.54
CA SER A 312 6.21 -21.84 -22.77
C SER A 312 5.80 -22.55 -24.02
N LYS A 313 6.77 -22.96 -24.87
CA LYS A 313 6.54 -23.74 -26.10
C LYS A 313 5.49 -23.17 -27.05
N GLY A 314 5.41 -21.84 -27.14
CA GLY A 314 4.44 -21.16 -28.01
C GLY A 314 3.05 -20.95 -27.40
N GLU A 315 2.84 -21.36 -26.15
CA GLU A 315 1.57 -21.23 -25.45
C GLU A 315 1.67 -20.27 -24.26
N TRP A 316 0.62 -19.49 -24.08
CA TRP A 316 0.45 -18.65 -22.90
C TRP A 316 -0.35 -19.41 -21.85
N ILE A 317 0.28 -19.58 -20.68
CA ILE A 317 -0.30 -20.25 -19.52
C ILE A 317 -0.71 -19.18 -18.50
N PRO A 318 -2.01 -18.94 -18.29
CA PRO A 318 -2.51 -17.91 -17.40
C PRO A 318 -2.45 -18.36 -15.93
N LEU A 319 -1.24 -18.48 -15.37
CA LEU A 319 -1.01 -18.97 -14.01
C LEU A 319 -1.75 -18.14 -12.96
N GLY A 320 -1.85 -16.82 -13.16
CA GLY A 320 -2.57 -15.93 -12.25
C GLY A 320 -4.04 -16.34 -12.09
N PHE A 321 -4.71 -16.65 -13.18
CA PHE A 321 -6.12 -17.09 -13.15
C PHE A 321 -6.27 -18.50 -12.57
N TYR A 322 -5.36 -19.42 -12.87
CA TYR A 322 -5.39 -20.76 -12.31
C TYR A 322 -5.17 -20.76 -10.80
N CYS A 323 -4.16 -20.04 -10.32
CA CYS A 323 -3.92 -19.89 -8.88
C CYS A 323 -5.08 -19.17 -8.18
N MET A 324 -5.68 -18.15 -8.80
CA MET A 324 -6.89 -17.50 -8.29
C MET A 324 -8.03 -18.51 -8.10
N GLN A 325 -8.23 -19.43 -9.04
CA GLN A 325 -9.25 -20.48 -8.91
C GLN A 325 -8.99 -21.38 -7.71
N GLU A 326 -7.72 -21.77 -7.46
CA GLU A 326 -7.36 -22.55 -6.26
C GLU A 326 -7.72 -21.80 -4.96
N VAL A 327 -7.41 -20.51 -4.90
CA VAL A 327 -7.77 -19.66 -3.75
C VAL A 327 -9.28 -19.58 -3.55
N LEU A 328 -10.05 -19.43 -4.64
CA LEU A 328 -11.52 -19.31 -4.60
C LEU A 328 -12.22 -20.60 -4.14
N LYS A 329 -11.62 -21.78 -4.32
CA LYS A 329 -12.14 -23.05 -3.77
C LYS A 329 -12.30 -23.00 -2.24
N LYS A 330 -11.59 -22.09 -1.54
CA LYS A 330 -11.63 -21.91 -0.07
C LYS A 330 -12.71 -20.94 0.40
N LYS A 331 -13.70 -20.64 -0.40
CA LYS A 331 -14.80 -19.69 -0.13
C LYS A 331 -14.32 -18.26 0.14
N LEU A 332 -13.14 -17.92 -0.34
CA LEU A 332 -12.68 -16.53 -0.38
C LEU A 332 -13.37 -15.81 -1.54
N LEU A 333 -13.56 -14.50 -1.39
CA LEU A 333 -14.18 -13.67 -2.43
C LEU A 333 -13.14 -12.75 -3.05
N VAL A 334 -13.19 -12.59 -4.36
CA VAL A 334 -12.39 -11.54 -5.03
C VAL A 334 -12.91 -10.18 -4.59
N GLU A 335 -12.01 -9.29 -4.18
CA GLU A 335 -12.39 -7.93 -3.84
C GLU A 335 -12.98 -7.23 -5.07
N LYS A 336 -14.22 -6.74 -4.92
CA LYS A 336 -14.85 -5.92 -5.96
C LYS A 336 -14.44 -4.47 -5.70
N TYR A 337 -13.74 -3.88 -6.66
CA TYR A 337 -13.57 -2.44 -6.66
C TYR A 337 -14.92 -1.78 -6.88
N ASN A 338 -15.53 -1.29 -5.81
CA ASN A 338 -16.64 -0.33 -5.94
C ASN A 338 -16.02 1.00 -6.36
N ARG A 339 -16.30 1.38 -7.61
CA ARG A 339 -15.94 2.67 -8.18
C ARG A 339 -16.64 3.82 -7.49
#